data_ab8f3680422dc243dc60adb3705836c4
#
_entry.id   ab8f3680422dc243dc60adb3705836c4
#
_cell.length_a   1.000
_cell.length_b   1.000
_cell.length_c   1.000
_cell.angle_alpha   90.00
_cell.angle_beta   90.00
_cell.angle_gamma   90.00
#
_symmetry.space_group_name_H-M   'P 1'
#
loop_
_entity.id
_entity.type
_entity.pdbx_description
1 polymer ?
#
loop_
_entity_poly.entity_id
_entity_poly.type
_entity_poly.pdbx_seq_one_letter_code
_entity_poly.pdbx_strand_id
1 'polypeptide(L)'
;LETLKLIFRACILPQAFGYRFRHADDLPNGKGATIAVNTSLSEKKPFMKPRWALLSGVMISATGVALGAFGAHGLKQVIGDWYTDASVASTRLENWETGVRYQMFHGLALLLIGLALLKANLFTLRCSANCFLLGSVVFSGSLYCLVLTGQTYWGAVTPIGGLLQLTGWLLAGLGFWHLTAPKSQLMD
;
A
#
# COMPACT_ATOMS: atom_id res chain seq x y z
N LEU A 1 -17.62 6.82 1.08
CA LEU A 1 -17.14 7.86 0.16
C LEU A 1 -16.30 8.90 0.90
N GLU A 2 -16.68 9.30 2.13
CA GLU A 2 -15.93 10.28 2.94
C GLU A 2 -14.56 9.75 3.38
N THR A 3 -14.46 8.46 3.70
CA THR A 3 -13.18 7.82 4.06
C THR A 3 -12.18 7.85 2.90
N LEU A 4 -12.68 7.64 1.66
CA LEU A 4 -11.87 7.73 0.44
C LEU A 4 -11.37 9.17 0.20
N LYS A 5 -12.23 10.18 0.45
CA LYS A 5 -11.87 11.60 0.36
C LYS A 5 -10.84 12.00 1.43
N LEU A 6 -10.93 11.44 2.64
CA LEU A 6 -9.96 11.66 3.72
C LEU A 6 -8.60 11.06 3.38
N ILE A 7 -8.55 9.83 2.88
CA ILE A 7 -7.32 9.18 2.42
C ILE A 7 -6.72 9.95 1.24
N PHE A 8 -7.55 10.36 0.28
CA PHE A 8 -7.13 11.16 -0.88
C PHE A 8 -6.61 12.56 -0.47
N ARG A 9 -7.29 13.24 0.46
CA ARG A 9 -6.82 14.52 1.04
C ARG A 9 -5.53 14.38 1.83
N ALA A 10 -5.39 13.34 2.66
CA ALA A 10 -4.17 13.10 3.43
C ALA A 10 -2.98 12.72 2.52
N CYS A 11 -3.24 12.09 1.36
CA CYS A 11 -2.21 11.68 0.42
C CYS A 11 -1.81 12.73 -0.62
N ILE A 12 -2.67 13.69 -0.96
CA ILE A 12 -2.41 14.63 -2.08
C ILE A 12 -2.02 16.05 -1.62
N LEU A 13 -2.46 16.50 -0.44
CA LEU A 13 -2.31 17.91 -0.02
C LEU A 13 -0.96 18.37 0.56
N PRO A 14 -0.01 17.54 1.03
CA PRO A 14 1.22 18.07 1.62
C PRO A 14 2.30 18.54 0.64
N GLN A 15 2.16 18.32 -0.67
CA GLN A 15 3.24 18.64 -1.63
C GLN A 15 3.11 20.01 -2.32
N ALA A 16 2.04 20.75 -2.10
CA ALA A 16 1.81 22.04 -2.75
C ALA A 16 2.42 23.25 -2.01
N PHE A 17 3.11 23.06 -0.88
CA PHE A 17 3.63 24.17 -0.10
C PHE A 17 5.11 23.97 0.24
N GLY A 18 5.98 24.74 -0.47
CA GLY A 18 7.35 24.85 0.00
C GLY A 18 8.45 25.25 -0.97
N TYR A 19 8.15 25.85 -2.10
CA TYR A 19 9.20 26.58 -2.83
C TYR A 19 8.86 28.06 -2.87
N ARG A 20 9.33 28.81 -1.85
CA ARG A 20 9.38 30.26 -1.93
C ARG A 20 10.67 30.62 -2.64
N PHE A 21 10.55 30.95 -3.92
CA PHE A 21 11.61 31.65 -4.63
C PHE A 21 11.84 33.00 -3.94
N ARG A 22 13.00 33.20 -3.35
CA ARG A 22 13.42 34.51 -2.90
C ARG A 22 14.02 35.21 -4.12
N HIS A 23 13.35 36.28 -4.58
CA HIS A 23 13.84 37.13 -5.65
C HIS A 23 15.24 37.68 -5.28
N ALA A 24 16.12 37.82 -6.30
CA ALA A 24 17.50 38.27 -6.17
C ALA A 24 17.63 39.76 -5.76
N ASP A 25 16.52 40.48 -5.64
CA ASP A 25 16.50 41.93 -5.38
C ASP A 25 16.54 42.33 -3.89
N ASP A 26 16.55 41.35 -2.96
CA ASP A 26 16.56 41.59 -1.51
C ASP A 26 17.96 41.56 -0.88
N LEU A 27 19.02 41.83 -1.66
CA LEU A 27 20.38 41.93 -1.12
C LEU A 27 20.73 43.40 -0.79
N PRO A 28 20.92 43.75 0.49
CA PRO A 28 21.43 45.08 0.83
C PRO A 28 22.88 45.22 0.40
N ASN A 29 23.16 46.38 -0.22
CA ASN A 29 24.42 46.83 -0.78
C ASN A 29 25.65 46.66 0.13
N GLY A 30 26.66 46.00 -0.40
CA GLY A 30 28.08 46.24 -0.22
C GLY A 30 28.66 46.28 1.18
N LYS A 31 29.34 45.19 1.57
CA LYS A 31 30.70 45.17 2.15
C LYS A 31 31.09 43.72 2.39
N GLY A 32 32.31 43.36 2.03
CA GLY A 32 32.83 42.01 2.06
C GLY A 32 32.50 41.24 3.33
N ALA A 33 31.53 40.38 3.22
CA ALA A 33 31.25 39.36 4.20
C ALA A 33 31.75 38.05 3.60
N THR A 34 32.82 37.53 4.18
CA THR A 34 33.21 36.13 4.07
C THR A 34 31.94 35.31 4.15
N ILE A 35 31.59 34.66 3.04
CA ILE A 35 30.46 33.73 3.02
C ILE A 35 30.85 32.60 3.95
N ALA A 36 30.53 32.72 5.24
CA ALA A 36 30.40 31.58 6.09
C ALA A 36 29.25 30.78 5.46
N VAL A 37 29.59 29.83 4.61
CA VAL A 37 28.68 28.79 4.17
C VAL A 37 28.25 28.10 5.45
N ASN A 38 27.15 28.62 6.04
CA ASN A 38 26.50 27.94 7.12
C ASN A 38 25.88 26.68 6.48
N THR A 39 26.73 25.67 6.30
CA THR A 39 26.33 24.30 6.09
C THR A 39 25.69 23.80 7.39
N SER A 40 24.61 24.44 7.81
CA SER A 40 23.60 23.72 8.52
C SER A 40 23.08 22.69 7.51
N LEU A 41 23.83 21.60 7.39
CA LEU A 41 23.34 20.35 6.89
C LEU A 41 22.07 20.15 7.69
N SER A 42 20.92 20.53 7.10
CA SER A 42 19.63 20.09 7.57
C SER A 42 19.81 18.59 7.70
N GLU A 43 20.05 18.14 8.92
CA GLU A 43 20.00 16.71 9.25
C GLU A 43 18.64 16.26 8.74
N LYS A 44 18.62 15.75 7.50
CA LYS A 44 17.47 15.02 7.00
C LYS A 44 17.30 13.90 8.01
N LYS A 45 16.38 14.11 8.98
CA LYS A 45 15.96 13.09 9.94
C LYS A 45 15.99 11.77 9.21
N PRO A 46 16.66 10.73 9.73
CA PRO A 46 16.77 9.45 9.03
C PRO A 46 15.34 8.99 8.76
N PHE A 47 14.93 9.17 7.52
CA PHE A 47 13.59 8.85 7.07
C PHE A 47 13.49 7.34 7.22
N MET A 48 12.54 6.87 8.04
CA MET A 48 12.34 5.45 8.31
C MET A 48 12.47 4.66 7.01
N LYS A 49 13.55 3.87 6.92
CA LYS A 49 13.83 3.08 5.72
C LYS A 49 12.60 2.24 5.44
N PRO A 50 12.16 2.07 4.17
CA PRO A 50 10.89 1.41 3.82
C PRO A 50 10.91 -0.11 4.05
N ARG A 51 11.67 -0.56 5.04
CA ARG A 51 11.78 -1.96 5.46
C ARG A 51 10.43 -2.54 5.88
N TRP A 52 9.54 -1.69 6.43
CA TRP A 52 8.22 -2.13 6.83
C TRP A 52 7.41 -2.67 5.64
N ALA A 53 7.48 -2.04 4.46
CA ALA A 53 6.77 -2.50 3.27
C ALA A 53 7.30 -3.86 2.80
N LEU A 54 8.63 -4.04 2.82
CA LEU A 54 9.25 -5.32 2.50
C LEU A 54 8.84 -6.42 3.50
N LEU A 55 8.97 -6.14 4.79
CA LEU A 55 8.61 -7.10 5.84
C LEU A 55 7.12 -7.45 5.79
N SER A 56 6.25 -6.45 5.60
CA SER A 56 4.81 -6.70 5.43
C SER A 56 4.52 -7.55 4.21
N GLY A 57 5.19 -7.29 3.08
CA GLY A 57 5.06 -8.09 1.87
C GLY A 57 5.46 -9.55 2.09
N VAL A 58 6.60 -9.78 2.78
CA VAL A 58 7.04 -11.14 3.17
C VAL A 58 6.00 -11.81 4.05
N MET A 59 5.54 -11.13 5.10
CA MET A 59 4.56 -11.69 6.05
C MET A 59 3.22 -12.02 5.39
N ILE A 60 2.70 -11.09 4.57
CA ILE A 60 1.44 -11.29 3.83
C ILE A 60 1.58 -12.48 2.87
N SER A 61 2.70 -12.59 2.15
CA SER A 61 2.92 -13.72 1.22
C SER A 61 3.12 -15.04 1.95
N ALA A 62 3.93 -15.07 3.02
CA ALA A 62 4.18 -16.28 3.79
C ALA A 62 2.90 -16.83 4.43
N THR A 63 2.11 -15.93 5.05
CA THR A 63 0.80 -16.32 5.60
C THR A 63 -0.18 -16.74 4.51
N GLY A 64 -0.12 -16.14 3.33
CA GLY A 64 -0.92 -16.55 2.17
C GLY A 64 -0.63 -17.98 1.73
N VAL A 65 0.65 -18.36 1.68
CA VAL A 65 1.04 -19.77 1.40
C VAL A 65 0.51 -20.73 2.46
N ALA A 66 0.66 -20.38 3.75
CA ALA A 66 0.17 -21.21 4.84
C ALA A 66 -1.35 -21.38 4.81
N LEU A 67 -2.10 -20.29 4.58
CA LEU A 67 -3.56 -20.31 4.47
C LEU A 67 -4.03 -21.03 3.20
N GLY A 68 -3.28 -20.94 2.11
CA GLY A 68 -3.55 -21.72 0.90
C GLY A 68 -3.40 -23.22 1.13
N ALA A 69 -2.31 -23.64 1.77
CA ALA A 69 -2.11 -25.05 2.13
C ALA A 69 -3.19 -25.56 3.09
N PHE A 70 -3.55 -24.75 4.11
CA PHE A 70 -4.66 -25.07 5.00
C PHE A 70 -5.99 -25.22 4.24
N GLY A 71 -6.29 -24.30 3.32
CA GLY A 71 -7.50 -24.35 2.49
C GLY A 71 -7.61 -25.63 1.67
N ALA A 72 -6.50 -26.02 1.04
CA ALA A 72 -6.44 -27.21 0.16
C ALA A 72 -6.64 -28.53 0.91
N HIS A 73 -6.19 -28.62 2.15
CA HIS A 73 -6.18 -29.88 2.91
C HIS A 73 -7.12 -29.83 4.13
N GLY A 74 -6.82 -29.01 5.14
CA GLY A 74 -7.56 -29.01 6.39
C GLY A 74 -8.96 -28.44 6.28
N LEU A 75 -9.10 -27.26 5.65
CA LEU A 75 -10.38 -26.56 5.57
C LEU A 75 -11.40 -27.29 4.71
N LYS A 76 -10.97 -27.93 3.63
CA LYS A 76 -11.83 -28.70 2.73
C LYS A 76 -12.56 -29.82 3.49
N GLN A 77 -11.86 -30.51 4.38
CA GLN A 77 -12.45 -31.56 5.20
C GLN A 77 -13.46 -30.98 6.20
N VAL A 78 -13.04 -29.94 6.93
CA VAL A 78 -13.87 -29.29 7.96
C VAL A 78 -15.17 -28.70 7.37
N ILE A 79 -15.08 -28.05 6.20
CA ILE A 79 -16.25 -27.48 5.52
C ILE A 79 -17.19 -28.59 5.04
N GLY A 80 -16.68 -29.72 4.56
CA GLY A 80 -17.48 -30.88 4.19
C GLY A 80 -18.28 -31.45 5.38
N ASP A 81 -17.72 -31.38 6.59
CA ASP A 81 -18.40 -31.81 7.82
C ASP A 81 -19.45 -30.80 8.31
N TRP A 82 -19.20 -29.48 8.09
CA TRP A 82 -20.09 -28.41 8.56
C TRP A 82 -21.32 -28.21 7.66
N TYR A 83 -21.17 -28.44 6.36
CA TYR A 83 -22.23 -28.16 5.37
C TYR A 83 -22.62 -29.41 4.62
N THR A 84 -23.86 -29.86 4.80
CA THR A 84 -24.44 -31.00 4.06
C THR A 84 -24.74 -30.65 2.61
N ASP A 85 -24.97 -29.37 2.30
CA ASP A 85 -25.18 -28.87 0.94
C ASP A 85 -23.81 -28.63 0.25
N ALA A 86 -23.51 -29.46 -0.75
CA ALA A 86 -22.28 -29.39 -1.51
C ALA A 86 -22.11 -28.05 -2.24
N SER A 87 -23.18 -27.37 -2.63
CA SER A 87 -23.10 -26.06 -3.30
C SER A 87 -22.66 -24.96 -2.34
N VAL A 88 -23.13 -25.01 -1.09
CA VAL A 88 -22.68 -24.08 -0.04
C VAL A 88 -21.22 -24.37 0.31
N ALA A 89 -20.85 -25.63 0.46
CA ALA A 89 -19.47 -26.03 0.75
C ALA A 89 -18.49 -25.55 -0.32
N SER A 90 -18.82 -25.74 -1.61
CA SER A 90 -17.96 -25.28 -2.73
C SER A 90 -17.81 -23.76 -2.74
N THR A 91 -18.89 -22.99 -2.57
CA THR A 91 -18.86 -21.53 -2.52
C THR A 91 -17.97 -21.02 -1.38
N ARG A 92 -17.98 -21.69 -0.21
CA ARG A 92 -17.10 -21.33 0.91
C ARG A 92 -15.64 -21.54 0.58
N LEU A 93 -15.30 -22.66 -0.05
CA LEU A 93 -13.93 -22.94 -0.49
C LEU A 93 -13.46 -21.96 -1.55
N GLU A 94 -14.29 -21.62 -2.53
CA GLU A 94 -13.98 -20.61 -3.56
C GLU A 94 -13.71 -19.23 -2.95
N ASN A 95 -14.49 -18.81 -1.94
CA ASN A 95 -14.26 -17.58 -1.21
C ASN A 95 -12.92 -17.58 -0.46
N TRP A 96 -12.56 -18.72 0.16
CA TRP A 96 -11.27 -18.88 0.81
C TRP A 96 -10.11 -18.76 -0.20
N GLU A 97 -10.19 -19.49 -1.31
CA GLU A 97 -9.19 -19.44 -2.37
C GLU A 97 -9.04 -18.02 -2.97
N THR A 98 -10.16 -17.32 -3.14
CA THR A 98 -10.16 -15.92 -3.57
C THR A 98 -9.41 -15.06 -2.57
N GLY A 99 -9.65 -15.21 -1.28
CA GLY A 99 -8.93 -14.51 -0.22
C GLY A 99 -7.43 -14.76 -0.30
N VAL A 100 -7.01 -16.02 -0.42
CA VAL A 100 -5.59 -16.41 -0.54
C VAL A 100 -4.95 -15.83 -1.79
N ARG A 101 -5.62 -15.93 -2.93
CA ARG A 101 -5.11 -15.45 -4.23
C ARG A 101 -4.84 -13.94 -4.20
N TYR A 102 -5.80 -13.16 -3.71
CA TYR A 102 -5.63 -11.71 -3.61
C TYR A 102 -4.59 -11.32 -2.56
N GLN A 103 -4.51 -12.05 -1.45
CA GLN A 103 -3.46 -11.87 -0.46
C GLN A 103 -2.07 -12.06 -1.06
N MET A 104 -1.86 -13.13 -1.83
CA MET A 104 -0.59 -13.40 -2.50
C MET A 104 -0.22 -12.31 -3.50
N PHE A 105 -1.14 -11.90 -4.38
CA PHE A 105 -0.87 -10.85 -5.36
C PHE A 105 -0.45 -9.54 -4.71
N HIS A 106 -1.14 -9.13 -3.65
CA HIS A 106 -0.84 -7.85 -2.99
C HIS A 106 0.36 -7.96 -2.03
N GLY A 107 0.66 -9.14 -1.51
CA GLY A 107 1.92 -9.41 -0.81
C GLY A 107 3.13 -9.23 -1.73
N LEU A 108 3.08 -9.77 -2.95
CA LEU A 108 4.12 -9.58 -3.97
C LEU A 108 4.18 -8.12 -4.45
N ALA A 109 3.04 -7.46 -4.64
CA ALA A 109 3.00 -6.03 -4.96
C ALA A 109 3.67 -5.18 -3.88
N LEU A 110 3.44 -5.48 -2.59
CA LEU A 110 4.11 -4.83 -1.46
C LEU A 110 5.62 -5.00 -1.50
N LEU A 111 6.13 -6.18 -1.86
CA LEU A 111 7.57 -6.42 -2.04
C LEU A 111 8.14 -5.55 -3.15
N LEU A 112 7.47 -5.49 -4.31
CA LEU A 112 7.90 -4.65 -5.44
C LEU A 112 7.91 -3.17 -5.07
N ILE A 113 6.87 -2.67 -4.43
CA ILE A 113 6.82 -1.28 -3.95
C ILE A 113 7.89 -1.03 -2.90
N GLY A 114 8.12 -1.98 -1.99
CA GLY A 114 9.16 -1.90 -0.97
C GLY A 114 10.56 -1.77 -1.59
N LEU A 115 10.86 -2.55 -2.64
CA LEU A 115 12.12 -2.47 -3.40
C LEU A 115 12.24 -1.12 -4.13
N ALA A 116 11.17 -0.63 -4.75
CA ALA A 116 11.16 0.69 -5.40
C ALA A 116 11.43 1.82 -4.39
N LEU A 117 10.86 1.74 -3.20
CA LEU A 117 11.05 2.70 -2.12
C LEU A 117 12.49 2.72 -1.57
N LEU A 118 13.29 1.65 -1.74
CA LEU A 118 14.72 1.66 -1.41
C LEU A 118 15.52 2.57 -2.36
N LYS A 119 15.06 2.72 -3.62
CA LYS A 119 15.72 3.54 -4.64
C LYS A 119 15.23 4.99 -4.61
N ALA A 120 13.92 5.19 -4.51
CA ALA A 120 13.30 6.50 -4.49
C ALA A 120 12.15 6.56 -3.48
N ASN A 121 12.30 7.45 -2.50
CA ASN A 121 11.36 7.59 -1.43
C ASN A 121 10.17 8.50 -1.83
N LEU A 122 9.36 8.02 -2.77
CA LEU A 122 8.20 8.73 -3.27
C LEU A 122 7.00 8.54 -2.34
N PHE A 123 6.33 9.64 -2.03
CA PHE A 123 5.14 9.64 -1.18
C PHE A 123 3.99 8.80 -1.76
N THR A 124 3.78 8.88 -3.09
CA THR A 124 2.77 8.08 -3.81
C THR A 124 3.00 6.58 -3.64
N LEU A 125 4.24 6.10 -3.73
CA LEU A 125 4.58 4.68 -3.51
C LEU A 125 4.36 4.26 -2.06
N ARG A 126 4.56 5.13 -1.09
CA ARG A 126 4.24 4.85 0.32
C ARG A 126 2.74 4.71 0.55
N CYS A 127 1.96 5.62 -0.01
CA CYS A 127 0.50 5.53 0.05
C CYS A 127 0.00 4.26 -0.64
N SER A 128 0.58 3.90 -1.79
CA SER A 128 0.30 2.64 -2.46
C SER A 128 0.57 1.43 -1.55
N ALA A 129 1.73 1.39 -0.89
CA ALA A 129 2.07 0.30 0.04
C ALA A 129 1.08 0.19 1.20
N ASN A 130 0.66 1.31 1.80
CA ASN A 130 -0.36 1.33 2.84
C ASN A 130 -1.72 0.82 2.33
N CYS A 131 -2.11 1.24 1.12
CA CYS A 131 -3.35 0.78 0.50
C CYS A 131 -3.33 -0.72 0.22
N PHE A 132 -2.21 -1.27 -0.25
CA PHE A 132 -2.07 -2.72 -0.46
C PHE A 132 -2.10 -3.49 0.86
N LEU A 133 -1.39 -3.02 1.89
CA LEU A 133 -1.38 -3.67 3.19
C LEU A 133 -2.77 -3.71 3.80
N LEU A 134 -3.41 -2.55 3.96
CA LEU A 134 -4.75 -2.44 4.54
C LEU A 134 -5.81 -3.15 3.68
N GLY A 135 -5.71 -2.98 2.35
CA GLY A 135 -6.58 -3.64 1.40
C GLY A 135 -6.51 -5.16 1.50
N SER A 136 -5.31 -5.74 1.62
CA SER A 136 -5.13 -7.19 1.79
C SER A 136 -5.71 -7.68 3.12
N VAL A 137 -5.47 -6.97 4.21
CA VAL A 137 -6.02 -7.34 5.53
C VAL A 137 -7.55 -7.30 5.52
N VAL A 138 -8.13 -6.23 4.97
CA VAL A 138 -9.59 -6.07 4.93
C VAL A 138 -10.23 -7.04 3.95
N PHE A 139 -9.73 -7.15 2.72
CA PHE A 139 -10.29 -8.00 1.67
C PHE A 139 -10.20 -9.49 2.02
N SER A 140 -8.98 -9.97 2.21
CA SER A 140 -8.76 -11.40 2.48
C SER A 140 -9.23 -11.79 3.87
N GLY A 141 -9.01 -10.92 4.87
CA GLY A 141 -9.50 -11.14 6.24
C GLY A 141 -11.01 -11.27 6.31
N SER A 142 -11.77 -10.42 5.61
CA SER A 142 -13.23 -10.51 5.58
C SER A 142 -13.72 -11.82 4.92
N LEU A 143 -13.05 -12.27 3.85
CA LEU A 143 -13.38 -13.54 3.21
C LEU A 143 -13.07 -14.73 4.14
N TYR A 144 -11.96 -14.71 4.86
CA TYR A 144 -11.66 -15.75 5.84
C TYR A 144 -12.67 -15.76 6.98
N CYS A 145 -13.03 -14.59 7.52
CA CYS A 145 -14.07 -14.48 8.53
C CYS A 145 -15.42 -14.99 8.01
N LEU A 146 -15.80 -14.65 6.77
CA LEU A 146 -17.03 -15.13 6.15
C LEU A 146 -17.07 -16.66 6.08
N VAL A 147 -15.95 -17.28 5.71
CA VAL A 147 -15.87 -18.74 5.58
C VAL A 147 -15.91 -19.43 6.93
N LEU A 148 -15.12 -18.95 7.89
CA LEU A 148 -14.97 -19.57 9.21
C LEU A 148 -16.17 -19.36 10.14
N THR A 149 -16.84 -18.20 10.05
CA THR A 149 -17.96 -17.87 10.92
C THR A 149 -19.32 -18.16 10.30
N GLY A 150 -19.40 -18.35 8.98
CA GLY A 150 -20.65 -18.49 8.25
C GLY A 150 -21.46 -17.19 8.09
N GLN A 151 -21.01 -16.09 8.69
CA GLN A 151 -21.74 -14.83 8.73
C GLN A 151 -21.59 -14.03 7.45
N THR A 152 -22.69 -13.81 6.74
CA THR A 152 -22.71 -13.17 5.41
C THR A 152 -22.38 -11.69 5.42
N TYR A 153 -22.53 -10.99 6.54
CA TYR A 153 -22.18 -9.55 6.64
C TYR A 153 -20.69 -9.28 6.36
N TRP A 154 -19.80 -10.25 6.56
CA TRP A 154 -18.39 -10.12 6.20
C TRP A 154 -18.18 -9.90 4.69
N GLY A 155 -19.08 -10.45 3.86
CA GLY A 155 -19.07 -10.23 2.43
C GLY A 155 -19.31 -8.75 2.05
N ALA A 156 -20.03 -7.98 2.87
CA ALA A 156 -20.23 -6.56 2.66
C ALA A 156 -18.97 -5.71 2.98
N VAL A 157 -18.04 -6.24 3.78
CA VAL A 157 -16.76 -5.59 4.11
C VAL A 157 -15.75 -5.79 2.99
N THR A 158 -15.79 -6.90 2.27
CA THR A 158 -14.85 -7.27 1.22
C THR A 158 -14.65 -6.18 0.14
N PRO A 159 -15.71 -5.53 -0.41
CA PRO A 159 -15.57 -4.47 -1.41
C PRO A 159 -14.73 -3.27 -0.94
N ILE A 160 -14.76 -2.96 0.36
CA ILE A 160 -13.94 -1.87 0.94
C ILE A 160 -12.46 -2.19 0.77
N GLY A 161 -12.06 -3.44 1.06
CA GLY A 161 -10.71 -3.93 0.83
C GLY A 161 -10.32 -3.88 -0.66
N GLY A 162 -11.24 -4.27 -1.56
CA GLY A 162 -11.03 -4.19 -3.00
C GLY A 162 -10.80 -2.77 -3.51
N LEU A 163 -11.57 -1.79 -3.01
CA LEU A 163 -11.35 -0.37 -3.35
C LEU A 163 -10.01 0.15 -2.88
N LEU A 164 -9.54 -0.26 -1.70
CA LEU A 164 -8.19 0.07 -1.22
C LEU A 164 -7.12 -0.52 -2.15
N GLN A 165 -7.26 -1.76 -2.57
CA GLN A 165 -6.33 -2.40 -3.50
C GLN A 165 -6.28 -1.69 -4.85
N LEU A 166 -7.45 -1.34 -5.44
CA LEU A 166 -7.51 -0.57 -6.68
C LEU A 166 -6.84 0.80 -6.54
N THR A 167 -7.10 1.51 -5.43
CA THR A 167 -6.42 2.77 -5.11
C THR A 167 -4.91 2.57 -5.01
N GLY A 168 -4.47 1.47 -4.40
CA GLY A 168 -3.06 1.08 -4.32
C GLY A 168 -2.42 0.95 -5.69
N TRP A 169 -3.08 0.30 -6.64
CA TRP A 169 -2.58 0.14 -8.02
C TRP A 169 -2.51 1.47 -8.78
N LEU A 170 -3.50 2.35 -8.65
CA LEU A 170 -3.46 3.68 -9.25
C LEU A 170 -2.28 4.51 -8.71
N LEU A 171 -2.09 4.51 -7.40
CA LEU A 171 -0.96 5.21 -6.77
C LEU A 171 0.40 4.61 -7.14
N ALA A 172 0.48 3.28 -7.31
CA ALA A 172 1.68 2.61 -7.80
C ALA A 172 2.02 3.07 -9.21
N GLY A 173 1.03 3.08 -10.12
CA GLY A 173 1.21 3.55 -11.49
C GLY A 173 1.74 4.98 -11.56
N LEU A 174 1.13 5.90 -10.80
CA LEU A 174 1.59 7.29 -10.69
C LEU A 174 3.01 7.38 -10.12
N GLY A 175 3.30 6.59 -9.08
CA GLY A 175 4.62 6.56 -8.46
C GLY A 175 5.70 6.05 -9.41
N PHE A 176 5.44 4.99 -10.16
CA PHE A 176 6.37 4.46 -11.16
C PHE A 176 6.52 5.41 -12.35
N TRP A 177 5.45 6.07 -12.79
CA TRP A 177 5.54 7.11 -13.81
C TRP A 177 6.53 8.20 -13.41
N HIS A 178 6.40 8.75 -12.20
CA HIS A 178 7.33 9.77 -11.70
C HIS A 178 8.76 9.24 -11.52
N LEU A 179 8.93 7.95 -11.22
CA LEU A 179 10.24 7.34 -11.06
C LEU A 179 10.98 7.20 -12.39
N THR A 180 10.25 6.98 -13.48
CA THR A 180 10.80 6.72 -14.82
C THR A 180 10.79 7.92 -15.74
N ALA A 181 10.06 9.01 -15.39
CA ALA A 181 10.01 10.23 -16.20
C ALA A 181 11.41 10.86 -16.36
N PRO A 182 11.79 11.25 -17.58
CA PRO A 182 13.05 11.95 -17.79
C PRO A 182 13.03 13.30 -17.05
N LYS A 183 14.15 13.63 -16.37
CA LYS A 183 14.27 14.84 -15.54
C LYS A 183 14.04 16.15 -16.29
N SER A 184 14.12 16.15 -17.62
CA SER A 184 13.86 17.32 -18.47
C SER A 184 12.40 17.77 -18.50
N GLN A 185 11.45 16.89 -18.20
CA GLN A 185 10.00 17.22 -18.22
C GLN A 185 9.46 17.71 -16.87
N LEU A 186 10.28 17.77 -15.84
CA LEU A 186 9.89 18.22 -14.50
C LEU A 186 10.30 19.69 -14.21
N MET A 187 10.87 20.40 -15.21
CA MET A 187 11.38 21.77 -15.06
C MET A 187 10.63 22.82 -15.91
N ASP A 188 9.56 22.42 -16.57
CA ASP A 188 8.61 23.31 -17.25
C ASP A 188 7.34 23.40 -16.40
#